data_15bf707dbccd74e24ef8dc6de3b3989e
#
_entry.id   15bf707dbccd74e24ef8dc6de3b3989e
#
_cell.length_a   1.000
_cell.length_b   1.000
_cell.length_c   1.000
_cell.angle_alpha   90.00
_cell.angle_beta   90.00
_cell.angle_gamma   90.00
#
_symmetry.space_group_name_H-M   'P 1'
#
loop_
_entity.id
_entity.type
_entity.pdbx_description
1 polymer ?
#
loop_
_entity_poly.entity_id
_entity_poly.type
_entity_poly.pdbx_seq_one_letter_code
_entity_poly.pdbx_strand_id
1 'polypeptide(L)'
;MIVVVEGVDRVGKTTLVKKLVKAGFVDLKDEFILFHSFYADFPDYSLGKCDSFVAIAKKLNEEGKNVVIDRLHITEMVYGKTLRNDARISGCFALDMVLANMGAILCYIKPASLSFSNELAGVDQTKRSELFDYYVKMSSMRTIVGDFDSIDKLVDYILNESYEYDFYFASPFFNPEQVEREERMISHLRSIGFKVFSPKESCHLDAKASQQSREEVFNSNCKAIDNSKAVFAVTDGKDMGTIWEAGYAYGTGKPVIYFAETLGDNQFNLMLAQSGRDVFTSQDEVTRNALVDALAGRGRTYRGDIE
;
A
#
# COMPACT_ATOMS: atom_id res chain seq x y z
N MET A 1 1.25 3.19 -6.88
CA MET A 1 -0.21 3.07 -7.19
C MET A 1 -0.95 4.33 -6.78
N ILE A 2 -1.99 4.70 -7.52
CA ILE A 2 -2.90 5.81 -7.17
C ILE A 2 -4.29 5.23 -6.94
N VAL A 3 -4.93 5.56 -5.81
CA VAL A 3 -6.30 5.17 -5.46
C VAL A 3 -7.14 6.41 -5.26
N VAL A 4 -8.22 6.55 -6.03
CA VAL A 4 -9.22 7.63 -5.88
C VAL A 4 -10.43 7.06 -5.17
N VAL A 5 -10.79 7.62 -4.01
CA VAL A 5 -11.90 7.16 -3.18
C VAL A 5 -13.10 8.10 -3.37
N GLU A 6 -14.22 7.57 -3.87
CA GLU A 6 -15.41 8.34 -4.23
C GLU A 6 -16.68 7.79 -3.56
N GLY A 7 -17.70 8.60 -3.48
CA GLY A 7 -19.02 8.26 -2.93
C GLY A 7 -19.67 9.41 -2.16
N VAL A 8 -20.96 9.28 -1.85
CA VAL A 8 -21.72 10.28 -1.08
C VAL A 8 -21.16 10.49 0.33
N ASP A 9 -21.68 11.46 1.07
CA ASP A 9 -21.23 11.70 2.45
C ASP A 9 -21.60 10.53 3.38
N ARG A 10 -20.76 10.31 4.41
CA ARG A 10 -20.97 9.34 5.50
C ARG A 10 -20.99 7.86 5.10
N VAL A 11 -20.46 7.48 3.93
CA VAL A 11 -20.38 6.07 3.48
C VAL A 11 -19.09 5.34 3.92
N GLY A 12 -18.22 5.98 4.72
CA GLY A 12 -17.00 5.34 5.22
C GLY A 12 -15.72 5.67 4.43
N LYS A 13 -15.73 6.61 3.46
CA LYS A 13 -14.53 7.00 2.69
C LYS A 13 -13.33 7.33 3.59
N THR A 14 -13.53 8.20 4.58
CA THR A 14 -12.47 8.59 5.52
C THR A 14 -11.92 7.40 6.32
N THR A 15 -12.75 6.39 6.60
CA THR A 15 -12.31 5.16 7.26
C THR A 15 -11.38 4.36 6.35
N LEU A 16 -11.74 4.20 5.07
CA LEU A 16 -10.89 3.55 4.07
C LEU A 16 -9.56 4.29 3.91
N VAL A 17 -9.61 5.62 3.70
CA VAL A 17 -8.41 6.45 3.55
C VAL A 17 -7.47 6.29 4.75
N LYS A 18 -7.96 6.41 5.99
CA LYS A 18 -7.15 6.21 7.20
C LYS A 18 -6.51 4.82 7.27
N LYS A 19 -7.20 3.78 6.85
CA LYS A 19 -6.64 2.42 6.82
C LYS A 19 -5.54 2.28 5.76
N LEU A 20 -5.71 2.88 4.58
CA LEU A 20 -4.68 2.90 3.54
C LEU A 20 -3.45 3.71 3.98
N VAL A 21 -3.66 4.87 4.61
CA VAL A 21 -2.55 5.68 5.17
C VAL A 21 -1.78 4.88 6.23
N LYS A 22 -2.48 4.17 7.12
CA LYS A 22 -1.83 3.29 8.10
C LYS A 22 -1.04 2.15 7.44
N ALA A 23 -1.41 1.76 6.22
CA ALA A 23 -0.72 0.77 5.41
C ALA A 23 0.39 1.37 4.51
N GLY A 24 0.73 2.65 4.67
CA GLY A 24 1.85 3.31 3.98
C GLY A 24 1.47 4.13 2.75
N PHE A 25 0.17 4.34 2.49
CA PHE A 25 -0.26 5.28 1.45
C PHE A 25 -0.08 6.73 1.91
N VAL A 26 0.30 7.59 0.98
CA VAL A 26 0.31 9.05 1.19
C VAL A 26 -1.10 9.59 0.96
N ASP A 27 -1.70 10.23 1.98
CA ASP A 27 -2.94 11.00 1.79
C ASP A 27 -2.59 12.31 1.09
N LEU A 28 -3.08 12.46 -0.13
CA LEU A 28 -2.77 13.64 -0.93
C LEU A 28 -3.29 14.94 -0.31
N LYS A 29 -4.30 14.86 0.54
CA LYS A 29 -4.83 16.01 1.26
C LYS A 29 -3.82 16.57 2.26
N ASP A 30 -3.06 15.73 2.92
CA ASP A 30 -2.04 16.16 3.89
C ASP A 30 -0.84 16.78 3.17
N GLU A 31 -0.43 16.22 2.04
CA GLU A 31 0.60 16.82 1.18
C GLU A 31 0.15 18.16 0.57
N PHE A 32 -1.14 18.30 0.28
CA PHE A 32 -1.69 19.55 -0.27
C PHE A 32 -1.72 20.70 0.73
N ILE A 33 -1.77 20.43 2.03
CA ILE A 33 -1.72 21.48 3.08
C ILE A 33 -0.40 22.27 2.99
N LEU A 34 0.70 21.62 2.61
CA LEU A 34 1.99 22.29 2.35
C LEU A 34 1.96 23.22 1.12
N PHE A 35 1.09 22.95 0.14
CA PHE A 35 0.88 23.77 -1.05
C PHE A 35 -0.26 24.79 -0.92
N HIS A 36 -1.14 24.66 0.09
CA HIS A 36 -2.34 25.48 0.26
C HIS A 36 -2.04 26.97 0.49
N SER A 37 -0.87 27.32 1.03
CA SER A 37 -0.44 28.71 1.17
C SER A 37 -0.21 29.42 -0.18
N PHE A 38 -0.08 28.66 -1.28
CA PHE A 38 0.14 29.20 -2.62
C PHE A 38 -1.14 29.44 -3.43
N TYR A 39 -2.28 28.82 -3.07
CA TYR A 39 -3.52 28.79 -3.87
C TYR A 39 -4.74 29.37 -3.16
N ALA A 40 -4.56 30.00 -1.99
CA ALA A 40 -5.68 30.59 -1.21
C ALA A 40 -6.45 31.70 -1.95
N ASP A 41 -5.86 32.26 -3.02
CA ASP A 41 -6.39 33.42 -3.73
C ASP A 41 -7.14 33.12 -5.03
N PHE A 42 -7.41 31.85 -5.37
CA PHE A 42 -8.15 31.49 -6.60
C PHE A 42 -9.58 31.08 -6.30
N PRO A 43 -10.58 31.92 -6.66
CA PRO A 43 -12.01 31.62 -6.42
C PRO A 43 -12.62 30.57 -7.36
N ASP A 44 -11.96 30.14 -8.43
CA ASP A 44 -12.45 29.17 -9.41
C ASP A 44 -11.88 27.77 -9.21
N TYR A 45 -12.29 27.18 -8.13
CA TYR A 45 -11.54 26.22 -7.31
C TYR A 45 -11.56 24.76 -7.74
N SER A 46 -12.50 24.34 -8.59
CA SER A 46 -12.85 22.91 -8.63
C SER A 46 -12.01 22.08 -9.59
N LEU A 47 -11.93 22.44 -10.86
CA LEU A 47 -11.21 21.65 -11.86
C LEU A 47 -9.68 21.85 -11.74
N GLY A 48 -9.22 23.09 -11.55
CA GLY A 48 -7.79 23.37 -11.32
C GLY A 48 -7.21 22.69 -10.09
N LYS A 49 -8.03 22.47 -9.07
CA LYS A 49 -7.64 21.67 -7.90
C LYS A 49 -7.49 20.18 -8.25
N CYS A 50 -8.41 19.63 -9.06
CA CYS A 50 -8.31 18.26 -9.54
C CYS A 50 -7.04 18.06 -10.38
N ASP A 51 -6.74 18.98 -11.30
CA ASP A 51 -5.50 18.95 -12.10
C ASP A 51 -4.25 18.96 -11.23
N SER A 52 -4.20 19.81 -10.20
CA SER A 52 -3.08 19.89 -9.27
C SER A 52 -2.92 18.58 -8.48
N PHE A 53 -4.01 17.99 -8.01
CA PHE A 53 -3.97 16.70 -7.31
C PHE A 53 -3.46 15.59 -8.23
N VAL A 54 -3.89 15.53 -9.47
CA VAL A 54 -3.43 14.52 -10.43
C VAL A 54 -1.93 14.70 -10.72
N ALA A 55 -1.45 15.93 -10.87
CA ALA A 55 -0.03 16.22 -11.10
C ALA A 55 0.85 15.81 -9.91
N ILE A 56 0.42 16.10 -8.67
CA ILE A 56 1.13 15.72 -7.45
C ILE A 56 1.10 14.19 -7.28
N ALA A 57 -0.07 13.56 -7.47
CA ALA A 57 -0.19 12.12 -7.39
C ALA A 57 0.71 11.40 -8.39
N LYS A 58 0.80 11.92 -9.63
CA LYS A 58 1.71 11.42 -10.65
C LYS A 58 3.16 11.47 -10.17
N LYS A 59 3.61 12.63 -9.68
CA LYS A 59 4.98 12.81 -9.18
C LYS A 59 5.29 11.84 -8.05
N LEU A 60 4.43 11.74 -7.04
CA LEU A 60 4.62 10.82 -5.91
C LEU A 60 4.64 9.36 -6.36
N ASN A 61 3.79 8.99 -7.32
CA ASN A 61 3.78 7.64 -7.87
C ASN A 61 5.05 7.33 -8.68
N GLU A 62 5.59 8.29 -9.42
CA GLU A 62 6.89 8.17 -10.10
C GLU A 62 8.05 8.03 -9.10
N GLU A 63 7.93 8.60 -7.90
CA GLU A 63 8.85 8.40 -6.77
C GLU A 63 8.65 7.04 -6.05
N GLY A 64 7.77 6.17 -6.54
CA GLY A 64 7.49 4.86 -5.96
C GLY A 64 6.50 4.85 -4.79
N LYS A 65 5.87 6.00 -4.47
CA LYS A 65 4.91 6.09 -3.37
C LYS A 65 3.51 5.65 -3.81
N ASN A 66 2.81 4.95 -2.94
CA ASN A 66 1.39 4.69 -3.09
C ASN A 66 0.59 5.89 -2.57
N VAL A 67 -0.39 6.34 -3.34
CA VAL A 67 -1.15 7.58 -3.08
C VAL A 67 -2.63 7.29 -2.95
N VAL A 68 -3.29 7.87 -1.96
CA VAL A 68 -4.75 7.86 -1.83
C VAL A 68 -5.30 9.29 -1.92
N ILE A 69 -6.41 9.45 -2.66
CA ILE A 69 -7.10 10.73 -2.88
C ILE A 69 -8.53 10.60 -2.38
N ASP A 70 -8.89 11.31 -1.30
CA ASP A 70 -10.26 11.38 -0.78
C ASP A 70 -11.06 12.41 -1.57
N ARG A 71 -11.83 11.93 -2.53
CA ARG A 71 -12.64 12.68 -3.51
C ARG A 71 -11.80 13.40 -4.57
N LEU A 72 -12.26 13.32 -5.80
CA LEU A 72 -11.63 13.99 -6.93
C LEU A 72 -12.68 14.39 -7.98
N HIS A 73 -12.50 14.01 -9.23
CA HIS A 73 -13.25 14.43 -10.40
C HIS A 73 -14.70 13.93 -10.43
N ILE A 74 -15.00 12.72 -9.93
CA ILE A 74 -16.39 12.22 -9.85
C ILE A 74 -17.19 13.06 -8.85
N THR A 75 -16.63 13.33 -7.67
CA THR A 75 -17.22 14.25 -6.69
C THR A 75 -17.45 15.62 -7.31
N GLU A 76 -16.51 16.14 -8.09
CA GLU A 76 -16.65 17.43 -8.78
C GLU A 76 -17.84 17.43 -9.76
N MET A 77 -17.99 16.38 -10.56
CA MET A 77 -19.14 16.24 -11.47
C MET A 77 -20.47 16.20 -10.72
N VAL A 78 -20.56 15.43 -9.63
CA VAL A 78 -21.79 15.28 -8.84
C VAL A 78 -22.17 16.56 -8.11
N TYR A 79 -21.21 17.13 -7.35
CA TYR A 79 -21.48 18.31 -6.52
C TYR A 79 -21.52 19.59 -7.36
N GLY A 80 -20.73 19.69 -8.42
CA GLY A 80 -20.84 20.75 -9.41
C GLY A 80 -22.25 20.83 -9.99
N LYS A 81 -22.81 19.70 -10.41
CA LYS A 81 -24.16 19.62 -10.95
C LYS A 81 -25.26 19.87 -9.91
N THR A 82 -25.10 19.39 -8.67
CA THR A 82 -26.15 19.45 -7.66
C THR A 82 -26.14 20.71 -6.81
N LEU A 83 -25.00 21.37 -6.63
CA LEU A 83 -24.86 22.55 -5.79
C LEU A 83 -24.61 23.84 -6.56
N ARG A 84 -23.82 23.77 -7.65
CA ARG A 84 -23.37 24.97 -8.37
C ARG A 84 -24.04 25.16 -9.72
N ASN A 85 -24.72 24.14 -10.20
CA ASN A 85 -25.26 24.05 -11.57
C ASN A 85 -24.17 24.27 -12.66
N ASP A 86 -22.93 24.04 -12.31
CA ASP A 86 -21.74 24.14 -13.16
C ASP A 86 -20.85 22.92 -12.89
N ALA A 87 -21.05 21.87 -13.64
CA ALA A 87 -20.16 20.71 -13.61
C ALA A 87 -19.32 20.73 -14.89
N ARG A 88 -18.03 20.97 -14.78
CA ARG A 88 -17.08 20.95 -15.90
C ARG A 88 -16.81 19.50 -16.35
N ILE A 89 -17.88 18.84 -16.79
CA ILE A 89 -17.93 17.39 -17.04
C ILE A 89 -16.86 16.93 -18.03
N SER A 90 -16.65 17.68 -19.13
CA SER A 90 -15.65 17.33 -20.13
C SER A 90 -14.22 17.34 -19.58
N GLY A 91 -13.88 18.34 -18.75
CA GLY A 91 -12.59 18.42 -18.08
C GLY A 91 -12.40 17.28 -17.07
N CYS A 92 -13.44 16.93 -16.31
CA CYS A 92 -13.41 15.82 -15.38
C CYS A 92 -13.21 14.47 -16.08
N PHE A 93 -13.84 14.24 -17.24
CA PHE A 93 -13.59 13.03 -18.04
C PHE A 93 -12.18 13.00 -18.65
N ALA A 94 -11.62 14.15 -19.02
CA ALA A 94 -10.23 14.19 -19.46
C ALA A 94 -9.27 13.76 -18.33
N LEU A 95 -9.51 14.22 -17.09
CA LEU A 95 -8.76 13.76 -15.92
C LEU A 95 -8.96 12.28 -15.62
N ASP A 96 -10.18 11.77 -15.77
CA ASP A 96 -10.49 10.34 -15.63
C ASP A 96 -9.64 9.50 -16.58
N MET A 97 -9.54 9.89 -17.84
CA MET A 97 -8.70 9.22 -18.84
C MET A 97 -7.21 9.29 -18.48
N VAL A 98 -6.74 10.42 -17.97
CA VAL A 98 -5.33 10.55 -17.49
C VAL A 98 -5.06 9.59 -16.36
N LEU A 99 -5.94 9.53 -15.35
CA LEU A 99 -5.83 8.62 -14.22
C LEU A 99 -5.91 7.15 -14.66
N ALA A 100 -6.82 6.82 -15.58
CA ALA A 100 -6.92 5.47 -16.15
C ALA A 100 -5.62 5.05 -16.86
N ASN A 101 -5.03 5.94 -17.66
CA ASN A 101 -3.74 5.70 -18.33
C ASN A 101 -2.56 5.57 -17.36
N MET A 102 -2.66 6.13 -16.16
CA MET A 102 -1.69 5.95 -15.08
C MET A 102 -1.92 4.66 -14.29
N GLY A 103 -2.92 3.86 -14.63
CA GLY A 103 -3.29 2.65 -13.90
C GLY A 103 -3.92 2.91 -12.52
N ALA A 104 -4.47 4.10 -12.30
CA ALA A 104 -5.14 4.43 -11.05
C ALA A 104 -6.42 3.61 -10.85
N ILE A 105 -6.73 3.31 -9.59
CA ILE A 105 -7.95 2.58 -9.20
C ILE A 105 -8.98 3.56 -8.66
N LEU A 106 -10.20 3.48 -9.16
CA LEU A 106 -11.36 4.15 -8.62
C LEU A 106 -12.03 3.25 -7.58
N CYS A 107 -11.98 3.63 -6.32
CA CYS A 107 -12.68 2.92 -5.25
C CYS A 107 -13.97 3.66 -4.90
N TYR A 108 -15.10 3.10 -5.31
CA TYR A 108 -16.41 3.66 -5.08
C TYR A 108 -17.10 3.00 -3.90
N ILE A 109 -17.39 3.78 -2.84
CA ILE A 109 -18.11 3.31 -1.66
C ILE A 109 -19.57 3.72 -1.77
N LYS A 110 -20.43 2.71 -1.91
CA LYS A 110 -21.88 2.88 -1.96
C LYS A 110 -22.50 3.02 -0.58
N PRO A 111 -23.61 3.76 -0.43
CA PRO A 111 -24.39 3.70 0.78
C PRO A 111 -25.08 2.32 0.91
N ALA A 112 -24.99 1.70 2.08
CA ALA A 112 -25.66 0.43 2.37
C ALA A 112 -27.19 0.57 2.36
N SER A 113 -27.69 1.75 2.73
CA SER A 113 -29.09 2.16 2.58
C SER A 113 -29.17 3.67 2.39
N LEU A 114 -30.17 4.16 1.66
CA LEU A 114 -30.42 5.59 1.45
C LEU A 114 -31.12 6.27 2.65
N SER A 115 -31.25 5.57 3.78
CA SER A 115 -31.97 6.04 4.98
C SER A 115 -31.14 6.96 5.89
N PHE A 116 -30.06 7.55 5.39
CA PHE A 116 -29.36 8.60 6.17
C PHE A 116 -30.21 9.85 6.22
N SER A 117 -30.64 10.21 7.45
CA SER A 117 -31.47 11.35 7.75
C SER A 117 -31.10 12.61 6.97
N ASN A 118 -32.11 13.28 6.45
CA ASN A 118 -32.09 14.50 5.65
C ASN A 118 -31.55 15.76 6.36
N GLU A 119 -30.61 15.65 7.27
CA GLU A 119 -30.15 16.78 8.13
C GLU A 119 -29.15 17.73 7.47
N LEU A 120 -28.64 17.41 6.28
CA LEU A 120 -27.91 18.41 5.48
C LEU A 120 -28.92 19.15 4.60
N ALA A 121 -29.39 20.27 5.13
CA ALA A 121 -30.40 21.15 4.55
C ALA A 121 -30.47 21.13 3.01
N GLY A 122 -31.59 20.64 2.46
CA GLY A 122 -32.04 20.97 1.12
C GLY A 122 -31.49 20.18 -0.06
N VAL A 123 -30.71 19.12 0.16
CA VAL A 123 -30.12 18.37 -0.97
C VAL A 123 -30.51 16.89 -0.94
N ASP A 124 -31.11 16.46 -2.06
CA ASP A 124 -31.53 15.08 -2.27
C ASP A 124 -30.32 14.13 -2.40
N GLN A 125 -30.04 13.39 -1.33
CA GLN A 125 -28.95 12.40 -1.28
C GLN A 125 -29.19 11.25 -2.26
N THR A 126 -30.45 10.92 -2.56
CA THR A 126 -30.82 9.90 -3.55
C THR A 126 -30.33 10.31 -4.94
N LYS A 127 -30.62 11.53 -5.34
CA LYS A 127 -30.18 12.09 -6.62
C LYS A 127 -28.67 12.13 -6.74
N ARG A 128 -27.95 12.45 -5.65
CA ARG A 128 -26.48 12.41 -5.63
C ARG A 128 -25.95 10.99 -5.80
N SER A 129 -26.53 10.00 -5.09
CA SER A 129 -26.14 8.61 -5.22
C SER A 129 -26.35 8.09 -6.65
N GLU A 130 -27.47 8.42 -7.27
CA GLU A 130 -27.74 8.09 -8.68
C GLU A 130 -26.72 8.71 -9.64
N LEU A 131 -26.32 9.96 -9.39
CA LEU A 131 -25.28 10.62 -10.19
C LEU A 131 -23.89 10.00 -9.97
N PHE A 132 -23.54 9.61 -8.74
CA PHE A 132 -22.32 8.85 -8.49
C PHE A 132 -22.34 7.53 -9.27
N ASP A 133 -23.42 6.75 -9.16
CA ASP A 133 -23.58 5.48 -9.91
C ASP A 133 -23.45 5.69 -11.42
N TYR A 134 -24.03 6.78 -11.95
CA TYR A 134 -23.94 7.12 -13.37
C TYR A 134 -22.48 7.46 -13.77
N TYR A 135 -21.83 8.40 -13.11
CA TYR A 135 -20.48 8.83 -13.50
C TYR A 135 -19.42 7.77 -13.24
N VAL A 136 -19.55 6.97 -12.17
CA VAL A 136 -18.67 5.83 -11.90
C VAL A 136 -18.77 4.78 -13.03
N LYS A 137 -19.97 4.52 -13.56
CA LYS A 137 -20.14 3.63 -14.73
C LYS A 137 -19.51 4.17 -16.00
N MET A 138 -19.40 5.49 -16.13
CA MET A 138 -18.78 6.16 -17.29
C MET A 138 -17.27 6.31 -17.17
N SER A 139 -16.69 6.03 -16.00
CA SER A 139 -15.26 6.13 -15.77
C SER A 139 -14.48 5.10 -16.60
N SER A 140 -13.36 5.53 -17.15
CA SER A 140 -12.36 4.69 -17.83
C SER A 140 -11.42 4.00 -16.87
N MET A 141 -11.44 4.37 -15.59
CA MET A 141 -10.57 3.80 -14.56
C MET A 141 -11.03 2.39 -14.18
N ARG A 142 -10.07 1.55 -13.78
CA ARG A 142 -10.38 0.29 -13.12
C ARG A 142 -11.15 0.59 -11.83
N THR A 143 -12.40 0.15 -11.75
CA THR A 143 -13.30 0.47 -10.65
C THR A 143 -13.50 -0.72 -9.73
N ILE A 144 -13.36 -0.50 -8.42
CA ILE A 144 -13.79 -1.43 -7.37
C ILE A 144 -14.93 -0.79 -6.59
N VAL A 145 -15.93 -1.59 -6.25
CA VAL A 145 -17.14 -1.10 -5.58
C VAL A 145 -17.32 -1.86 -4.27
N GLY A 146 -17.60 -1.14 -3.21
CA GLY A 146 -17.93 -1.69 -1.90
C GLY A 146 -18.85 -0.77 -1.12
N ASP A 147 -19.12 -1.16 0.11
CA ASP A 147 -19.90 -0.44 1.10
C ASP A 147 -19.12 -0.31 2.41
N PHE A 148 -19.76 0.25 3.44
CA PHE A 148 -19.11 0.42 4.74
C PHE A 148 -18.66 -0.91 5.36
N ASP A 149 -19.46 -1.97 5.22
CA ASP A 149 -19.19 -3.29 5.82
C ASP A 149 -18.07 -4.05 5.08
N SER A 150 -17.80 -3.67 3.83
CA SER A 150 -16.74 -4.26 3.00
C SER A 150 -15.41 -3.51 3.02
N ILE A 151 -15.25 -2.45 3.83
CA ILE A 151 -14.03 -1.60 3.84
C ILE A 151 -12.76 -2.43 4.06
N ASP A 152 -12.73 -3.40 4.96
CA ASP A 152 -11.56 -4.22 5.21
C ASP A 152 -11.19 -5.07 3.98
N LYS A 153 -12.18 -5.63 3.29
CA LYS A 153 -11.96 -6.36 2.04
C LYS A 153 -11.45 -5.44 0.92
N LEU A 154 -11.91 -4.19 0.88
CA LEU A 154 -11.41 -3.20 -0.08
C LEU A 154 -9.95 -2.85 0.19
N VAL A 155 -9.57 -2.69 1.47
CA VAL A 155 -8.17 -2.45 1.87
C VAL A 155 -7.31 -3.64 1.44
N ASP A 156 -7.70 -4.87 1.79
CA ASP A 156 -6.97 -6.08 1.42
C ASP A 156 -6.81 -6.21 -0.10
N TYR A 157 -7.87 -5.90 -0.86
CA TYR A 157 -7.82 -5.93 -2.31
C TYR A 157 -6.83 -4.90 -2.86
N ILE A 158 -6.91 -3.63 -2.40
CA ILE A 158 -6.03 -2.56 -2.83
C ILE A 158 -4.57 -2.87 -2.48
N LEU A 159 -4.31 -3.37 -1.27
CA LEU A 159 -2.96 -3.75 -0.84
C LEU A 159 -2.40 -4.90 -1.68
N ASN A 160 -3.21 -5.90 -2.01
CA ASN A 160 -2.78 -6.98 -2.90
C ASN A 160 -2.38 -6.50 -4.29
N GLU A 161 -3.03 -5.46 -4.80
CA GLU A 161 -2.72 -4.87 -6.11
C GLU A 161 -1.57 -3.84 -6.05
N SER A 162 -1.24 -3.31 -4.87
CA SER A 162 -0.24 -2.26 -4.71
C SER A 162 1.20 -2.76 -4.64
N TYR A 163 1.39 -4.04 -4.35
CA TYR A 163 2.71 -4.63 -4.20
C TYR A 163 3.03 -5.62 -5.31
N GLU A 164 4.26 -5.56 -5.82
CA GLU A 164 4.78 -6.49 -6.83
C GLU A 164 5.04 -7.87 -6.23
N TYR A 165 5.51 -7.88 -4.97
CA TYR A 165 5.86 -9.09 -4.22
C TYR A 165 5.07 -9.17 -2.91
N ASP A 166 4.82 -10.40 -2.46
CA ASP A 166 4.30 -10.64 -1.11
C ASP A 166 5.43 -10.48 -0.09
N PHE A 167 6.62 -10.99 -0.42
CA PHE A 167 7.80 -10.92 0.45
C PHE A 167 9.05 -10.48 -0.31
N TYR A 168 9.81 -9.56 0.31
CA TYR A 168 11.23 -9.42 0.08
C TYR A 168 11.95 -10.40 1.00
N PHE A 169 12.79 -11.27 0.46
CA PHE A 169 13.49 -12.30 1.22
C PHE A 169 14.88 -11.82 1.61
N ALA A 170 15.03 -11.37 2.85
CA ALA A 170 16.28 -10.92 3.42
C ALA A 170 17.02 -12.11 4.05
N SER A 171 18.17 -12.50 3.52
CA SER A 171 18.92 -13.67 3.98
C SER A 171 20.39 -13.55 3.65
N PRO A 172 21.31 -14.05 4.51
CA PRO A 172 22.69 -14.24 4.12
C PRO A 172 22.82 -15.38 3.10
N PHE A 173 23.73 -15.24 2.13
CA PHE A 173 24.04 -16.24 1.11
C PHE A 173 25.54 -16.36 0.80
N PHE A 174 26.37 -16.21 1.86
CA PHE A 174 27.84 -16.16 1.76
C PHE A 174 28.54 -17.53 1.84
N ASN A 175 27.83 -18.58 2.22
CA ASN A 175 28.33 -19.94 2.29
C ASN A 175 27.28 -20.96 1.81
N PRO A 176 27.67 -22.20 1.50
CA PRO A 176 26.77 -23.23 0.95
C PRO A 176 25.52 -23.51 1.83
N GLU A 177 25.67 -23.52 3.16
CA GLU A 177 24.56 -23.78 4.08
C GLU A 177 23.51 -22.65 4.04
N GLN A 178 23.94 -21.40 4.00
CA GLN A 178 23.08 -20.25 3.87
C GLN A 178 22.34 -20.25 2.54
N VAL A 179 23.05 -20.58 1.44
CA VAL A 179 22.48 -20.71 0.10
C VAL A 179 21.41 -21.79 0.06
N GLU A 180 21.68 -22.98 0.61
CA GLU A 180 20.71 -24.08 0.66
C GLU A 180 19.46 -23.71 1.47
N ARG A 181 19.64 -23.06 2.62
CA ARG A 181 18.52 -22.57 3.46
C ARG A 181 17.67 -21.55 2.70
N GLU A 182 18.29 -20.57 2.03
CA GLU A 182 17.61 -19.56 1.23
C GLU A 182 16.79 -20.21 0.13
N GLU A 183 17.40 -21.06 -0.69
CA GLU A 183 16.73 -21.73 -1.81
C GLU A 183 15.54 -22.60 -1.34
N ARG A 184 15.73 -23.34 -0.27
CA ARG A 184 14.69 -24.16 0.36
C ARG A 184 13.51 -23.30 0.83
N MET A 185 13.78 -22.21 1.55
CA MET A 185 12.72 -21.35 2.09
C MET A 185 12.01 -20.56 0.99
N ILE A 186 12.71 -20.02 -0.01
CA ILE A 186 12.10 -19.34 -1.15
C ILE A 186 11.21 -20.32 -1.93
N SER A 187 11.70 -21.55 -2.20
CA SER A 187 10.92 -22.59 -2.85
C SER A 187 9.65 -22.93 -2.05
N HIS A 188 9.78 -23.05 -0.73
CA HIS A 188 8.66 -23.31 0.16
C HIS A 188 7.62 -22.18 0.10
N LEU A 189 8.02 -20.91 0.27
CA LEU A 189 7.11 -19.75 0.21
C LEU A 189 6.38 -19.67 -1.15
N ARG A 190 7.09 -19.92 -2.23
CA ARG A 190 6.50 -19.94 -3.59
C ARG A 190 5.54 -21.12 -3.77
N SER A 191 5.83 -22.30 -3.21
CA SER A 191 4.98 -23.48 -3.29
C SER A 191 3.64 -23.31 -2.57
N ILE A 192 3.62 -22.52 -1.49
CA ILE A 192 2.40 -22.15 -0.77
C ILE A 192 1.73 -20.88 -1.30
N GLY A 193 2.16 -20.40 -2.49
CA GLY A 193 1.47 -19.41 -3.31
C GLY A 193 1.80 -17.95 -3.02
N PHE A 194 3.01 -17.64 -2.51
CA PHE A 194 3.49 -16.27 -2.36
C PHE A 194 4.48 -15.87 -3.45
N LYS A 195 4.42 -14.60 -3.86
CA LYS A 195 5.41 -13.98 -4.74
C LYS A 195 6.58 -13.48 -3.91
N VAL A 196 7.78 -13.99 -4.18
CA VAL A 196 9.00 -13.70 -3.39
C VAL A 196 10.05 -13.06 -4.28
N PHE A 197 10.55 -11.89 -3.89
CA PHE A 197 11.76 -11.29 -4.43
C PHE A 197 12.98 -11.80 -3.65
N SER A 198 14.01 -12.25 -4.36
CA SER A 198 15.31 -12.62 -3.79
C SER A 198 16.39 -11.73 -4.37
N PRO A 199 17.14 -10.99 -3.51
CA PRO A 199 18.31 -10.23 -3.94
C PRO A 199 19.36 -11.10 -4.66
N LYS A 200 19.60 -12.31 -4.17
CA LYS A 200 20.52 -13.27 -4.78
C LYS A 200 20.17 -13.63 -6.20
N GLU A 201 18.87 -13.82 -6.50
CA GLU A 201 18.41 -14.15 -7.86
C GLU A 201 18.43 -12.92 -8.78
N SER A 202 18.26 -11.73 -8.22
CA SER A 202 18.03 -10.49 -9.00
C SER A 202 19.27 -9.64 -9.18
N CYS A 203 20.27 -9.75 -8.29
CA CYS A 203 21.42 -8.85 -8.26
C CYS A 203 22.72 -9.64 -8.08
N HIS A 204 23.59 -9.59 -9.10
CA HIS A 204 24.95 -10.12 -8.98
C HIS A 204 25.92 -8.95 -8.86
N LEU A 205 26.63 -8.85 -7.76
CA LEU A 205 27.64 -7.83 -7.53
C LEU A 205 29.01 -8.48 -7.28
N ASP A 206 29.99 -8.11 -8.11
CA ASP A 206 31.39 -8.48 -7.88
C ASP A 206 31.93 -7.69 -6.66
N ALA A 207 32.78 -8.31 -5.86
CA ALA A 207 33.43 -7.66 -4.70
C ALA A 207 34.22 -6.38 -5.10
N LYS A 208 34.67 -6.29 -6.35
CA LYS A 208 35.38 -5.14 -6.94
C LYS A 208 34.48 -4.24 -7.79
N ALA A 209 33.16 -4.39 -7.67
CA ALA A 209 32.20 -3.59 -8.44
C ALA A 209 32.41 -2.09 -8.23
N SER A 210 32.11 -1.32 -9.28
CA SER A 210 32.19 0.16 -9.25
C SER A 210 31.24 0.75 -8.20
N GLN A 211 31.50 1.96 -7.75
CA GLN A 211 30.60 2.68 -6.84
C GLN A 211 29.18 2.80 -7.43
N GLN A 212 29.08 3.14 -8.70
CA GLN A 212 27.79 3.21 -9.39
C GLN A 212 27.03 1.89 -9.36
N SER A 213 27.67 0.74 -9.63
CA SER A 213 27.02 -0.57 -9.58
C SER A 213 26.56 -0.92 -8.15
N ARG A 214 27.29 -0.52 -7.14
CA ARG A 214 26.92 -0.71 -5.72
C ARG A 214 25.67 0.11 -5.36
N GLU A 215 25.61 1.36 -5.81
CA GLU A 215 24.45 2.25 -5.61
C GLU A 215 23.20 1.72 -6.34
N GLU A 216 23.36 1.22 -7.57
CA GLU A 216 22.27 0.63 -8.35
C GLU A 216 21.68 -0.59 -7.65
N VAL A 217 22.51 -1.51 -7.14
CA VAL A 217 22.05 -2.69 -6.40
C VAL A 217 21.40 -2.30 -5.08
N PHE A 218 21.99 -1.38 -4.32
CA PHE A 218 21.41 -0.87 -3.08
C PHE A 218 20.02 -0.27 -3.31
N ASN A 219 19.91 0.63 -4.30
CA ASN A 219 18.64 1.28 -4.65
C ASN A 219 17.60 0.28 -5.16
N SER A 220 18.03 -0.74 -5.94
CA SER A 220 17.16 -1.82 -6.39
C SER A 220 16.59 -2.63 -5.24
N ASN A 221 17.41 -2.97 -4.25
CA ASN A 221 16.97 -3.71 -3.07
C ASN A 221 16.01 -2.88 -2.21
N CYS A 222 16.31 -1.59 -1.96
CA CYS A 222 15.39 -0.69 -1.26
C CYS A 222 14.04 -0.61 -1.98
N LYS A 223 14.06 -0.43 -3.32
CA LYS A 223 12.85 -0.39 -4.13
C LYS A 223 12.07 -1.71 -4.07
N ALA A 224 12.76 -2.86 -4.07
CA ALA A 224 12.11 -4.16 -3.95
C ALA A 224 11.49 -4.37 -2.55
N ILE A 225 12.13 -3.88 -1.49
CA ILE A 225 11.53 -3.84 -0.15
C ILE A 225 10.27 -2.99 -0.19
N ASP A 226 10.33 -1.78 -0.76
CA ASP A 226 9.18 -0.87 -0.86
C ASP A 226 8.03 -1.47 -1.67
N ASN A 227 8.34 -2.27 -2.70
CA ASN A 227 7.37 -2.96 -3.55
C ASN A 227 6.91 -4.33 -3.01
N SER A 228 7.31 -4.72 -1.81
CA SER A 228 6.88 -5.94 -1.13
C SER A 228 5.88 -5.64 -0.02
N LYS A 229 4.93 -6.56 0.25
CA LYS A 229 3.98 -6.42 1.39
C LYS A 229 4.70 -6.49 2.73
N ALA A 230 5.72 -7.34 2.83
CA ALA A 230 6.51 -7.54 4.03
C ALA A 230 7.94 -7.98 3.69
N VAL A 231 8.82 -7.89 4.68
CA VAL A 231 10.14 -8.53 4.65
C VAL A 231 10.08 -9.85 5.43
N PHE A 232 10.54 -10.93 4.79
CA PHE A 232 10.81 -12.21 5.44
C PHE A 232 12.32 -12.30 5.68
N ALA A 233 12.75 -12.18 6.95
CA ALA A 233 14.15 -12.02 7.32
C ALA A 233 14.69 -13.25 8.04
N VAL A 234 15.72 -13.90 7.46
CA VAL A 234 16.44 -15.03 8.05
C VAL A 234 17.56 -14.50 8.95
N THR A 235 17.43 -14.70 10.25
CA THR A 235 18.37 -14.16 11.24
C THR A 235 19.52 -15.10 11.59
N ASP A 236 19.47 -16.33 11.08
CA ASP A 236 20.55 -17.31 11.24
C ASP A 236 21.85 -16.79 10.63
N GLY A 237 22.95 -16.84 11.43
CA GLY A 237 24.24 -16.31 11.01
C GLY A 237 24.46 -14.83 11.33
N LYS A 238 23.47 -14.13 11.89
CA LYS A 238 23.56 -12.72 12.37
C LYS A 238 24.13 -11.77 11.31
N ASP A 239 23.66 -11.90 10.06
CA ASP A 239 24.11 -11.05 8.96
C ASP A 239 23.63 -9.60 9.12
N MET A 240 24.57 -8.66 9.02
CA MET A 240 24.31 -7.24 9.20
C MET A 240 23.45 -6.65 8.06
N GLY A 241 23.56 -7.18 6.84
CA GLY A 241 22.75 -6.77 5.69
C GLY A 241 21.29 -7.11 5.91
N THR A 242 21.00 -8.35 6.27
CA THR A 242 19.66 -8.83 6.63
C THR A 242 19.02 -8.00 7.75
N ILE A 243 19.80 -7.68 8.80
CA ILE A 243 19.31 -6.86 9.91
C ILE A 243 19.04 -5.42 9.48
N TRP A 244 19.89 -4.85 8.60
CA TRP A 244 19.67 -3.52 8.05
C TRP A 244 18.38 -3.46 7.22
N GLU A 245 18.14 -4.43 6.34
CA GLU A 245 16.95 -4.55 5.51
C GLU A 245 15.67 -4.68 6.35
N ALA A 246 15.71 -5.50 7.41
CA ALA A 246 14.62 -5.63 8.38
C ALA A 246 14.36 -4.31 9.14
N GLY A 247 15.43 -3.61 9.55
CA GLY A 247 15.35 -2.31 10.20
C GLY A 247 14.79 -1.21 9.29
N TYR A 248 15.21 -1.18 8.02
CA TYR A 248 14.66 -0.29 7.00
C TYR A 248 13.17 -0.53 6.79
N ALA A 249 12.75 -1.79 6.62
CA ALA A 249 11.35 -2.17 6.47
C ALA A 249 10.52 -1.72 7.69
N TYR A 250 10.97 -2.01 8.91
CA TYR A 250 10.30 -1.58 10.13
C TYR A 250 10.19 -0.04 10.23
N GLY A 251 11.28 0.68 9.94
CA GLY A 251 11.34 2.14 9.98
C GLY A 251 10.40 2.82 8.97
N THR A 252 10.13 2.16 7.83
CA THR A 252 9.16 2.60 6.80
C THR A 252 7.74 2.09 7.04
N GLY A 253 7.48 1.44 8.20
CA GLY A 253 6.16 0.93 8.57
C GLY A 253 5.77 -0.40 7.91
N LYS A 254 6.71 -1.07 7.26
CA LYS A 254 6.50 -2.34 6.59
C LYS A 254 6.60 -3.51 7.58
N PRO A 255 5.70 -4.49 7.54
CA PRO A 255 5.77 -5.68 8.38
C PRO A 255 7.08 -6.45 8.17
N VAL A 256 7.66 -6.94 9.26
CA VAL A 256 8.80 -7.86 9.22
C VAL A 256 8.38 -9.18 9.88
N ILE A 257 8.72 -10.29 9.23
CA ILE A 257 8.53 -11.65 9.74
C ILE A 257 9.92 -12.28 9.83
N TYR A 258 10.26 -12.80 11.00
CA TYR A 258 11.57 -13.40 11.23
C TYR A 258 11.53 -14.91 11.13
N PHE A 259 12.62 -15.47 10.59
CA PHE A 259 12.91 -16.89 10.59
C PHE A 259 14.25 -17.13 11.25
N ALA A 260 14.28 -17.99 12.29
CA ALA A 260 15.44 -18.26 13.13
C ALA A 260 15.55 -19.77 13.40
N GLU A 261 15.92 -20.55 12.36
CA GLU A 261 15.94 -22.01 12.41
C GLU A 261 16.93 -22.55 13.43
N THR A 262 18.07 -21.85 13.62
CA THR A 262 19.11 -22.25 14.58
C THR A 262 18.94 -21.63 15.96
N LEU A 263 17.80 -21.00 16.23
CA LEU A 263 17.54 -20.37 17.54
C LEU A 263 17.56 -21.41 18.68
N GLY A 264 16.86 -22.54 18.49
CA GLY A 264 16.78 -23.59 19.50
C GLY A 264 16.32 -23.04 20.85
N ASP A 265 17.04 -23.39 21.91
CA ASP A 265 16.84 -22.86 23.27
C ASP A 265 17.63 -21.57 23.56
N ASN A 266 18.17 -20.94 22.52
CA ASN A 266 18.89 -19.67 22.66
C ASN A 266 17.93 -18.50 22.79
N GLN A 267 18.45 -17.37 23.27
CA GLN A 267 17.72 -16.12 23.37
C GLN A 267 17.61 -15.43 22.01
N PHE A 268 16.43 -14.90 21.72
CA PHE A 268 16.24 -14.08 20.54
C PHE A 268 16.46 -12.60 20.87
N ASN A 269 16.98 -11.85 19.92
CA ASN A 269 17.25 -10.43 20.16
C ASN A 269 15.98 -9.65 20.45
N LEU A 270 15.96 -8.87 21.55
CA LEU A 270 14.81 -8.08 21.99
C LEU A 270 14.26 -7.17 20.90
N MET A 271 15.13 -6.42 20.19
CA MET A 271 14.70 -5.47 19.17
C MET A 271 14.01 -6.16 18.00
N LEU A 272 14.51 -7.34 17.59
CA LEU A 272 13.89 -8.14 16.54
C LEU A 272 12.58 -8.76 17.01
N ALA A 273 12.53 -9.30 18.23
CA ALA A 273 11.32 -9.86 18.83
C ALA A 273 10.16 -8.85 18.88
N GLN A 274 10.46 -7.58 19.18
CA GLN A 274 9.44 -6.53 19.29
C GLN A 274 9.10 -5.86 17.97
N SER A 275 9.99 -5.86 16.97
CA SER A 275 9.73 -5.32 15.65
C SER A 275 9.03 -6.31 14.71
N GLY A 276 9.10 -7.61 15.02
CA GLY A 276 8.53 -8.69 14.20
C GLY A 276 7.02 -8.83 14.36
N ARG A 277 6.36 -9.19 13.25
CA ARG A 277 4.94 -9.62 13.25
C ARG A 277 4.77 -11.07 13.66
N ASP A 278 5.78 -11.90 13.39
CA ASP A 278 5.92 -13.28 13.85
C ASP A 278 7.39 -13.69 13.83
N VAL A 279 7.72 -14.74 14.57
CA VAL A 279 9.05 -15.37 14.58
C VAL A 279 8.84 -16.87 14.43
N PHE A 280 9.29 -17.43 13.31
CA PHE A 280 9.26 -18.86 13.03
C PHE A 280 10.60 -19.50 13.31
N THR A 281 10.61 -20.68 13.93
CA THR A 281 11.82 -21.43 14.28
C THR A 281 12.01 -22.72 13.47
N SER A 282 10.98 -23.08 12.68
CA SER A 282 11.05 -24.20 11.75
C SER A 282 10.26 -23.94 10.48
N GLN A 283 10.64 -24.63 9.39
CA GLN A 283 9.88 -24.52 8.13
C GLN A 283 8.45 -25.00 8.25
N ASP A 284 8.16 -25.98 9.08
CA ASP A 284 6.82 -26.54 9.27
C ASP A 284 5.84 -25.52 9.88
N GLU A 285 6.34 -24.55 10.64
CA GLU A 285 5.53 -23.44 11.17
C GLU A 285 5.16 -22.42 10.09
N VAL A 286 5.95 -22.32 9.02
CA VAL A 286 5.76 -21.35 7.94
C VAL A 286 4.66 -21.83 7.00
N THR A 287 3.42 -21.77 7.46
CA THR A 287 2.25 -22.12 6.67
C THR A 287 1.62 -20.91 6.01
N ARG A 288 0.83 -21.12 4.93
CA ARG A 288 0.10 -20.05 4.29
C ARG A 288 -0.78 -19.27 5.28
N ASN A 289 -1.50 -19.97 6.15
CA ASN A 289 -2.40 -19.33 7.13
C ASN A 289 -1.62 -18.50 8.15
N ALA A 290 -0.51 -19.02 8.70
CA ALA A 290 0.32 -18.30 9.64
C ALA A 290 0.89 -17.00 9.02
N LEU A 291 1.36 -17.06 7.76
CA LEU A 291 1.85 -15.88 7.05
C LEU A 291 0.74 -14.86 6.73
N VAL A 292 -0.45 -15.30 6.33
CA VAL A 292 -1.61 -14.42 6.13
C VAL A 292 -1.99 -13.74 7.44
N ASP A 293 -1.98 -14.44 8.56
CA ASP A 293 -2.26 -13.85 9.88
C ASP A 293 -1.18 -12.86 10.30
N ALA A 294 0.10 -13.17 10.08
CA ALA A 294 1.20 -12.25 10.34
C ALA A 294 1.09 -10.96 9.50
N LEU A 295 0.81 -11.08 8.20
CA LEU A 295 0.58 -9.94 7.29
C LEU A 295 -0.60 -9.07 7.76
N ALA A 296 -1.68 -9.69 8.25
CA ALA A 296 -2.86 -9.01 8.77
C ALA A 296 -2.69 -8.44 10.20
N GLY A 297 -1.49 -8.55 10.79
CA GLY A 297 -1.20 -8.11 12.16
C GLY A 297 -1.76 -8.99 13.26
N ARG A 298 -2.12 -10.23 12.94
CA ARG A 298 -2.58 -11.27 13.86
C ARG A 298 -1.51 -12.33 14.14
N GLY A 299 -0.27 -12.07 13.75
CA GLY A 299 0.87 -12.94 14.02
C GLY A 299 1.14 -13.13 15.52
N ARG A 300 1.91 -14.14 15.84
CA ARG A 300 2.24 -14.48 17.22
C ARG A 300 3.34 -13.56 17.75
N THR A 301 3.10 -12.90 18.86
CA THR A 301 4.17 -12.23 19.58
C THR A 301 5.17 -13.27 20.07
N TYR A 302 6.47 -13.08 19.83
CA TYR A 302 7.52 -13.94 20.36
C TYR A 302 7.47 -13.95 21.89
N ARG A 303 7.47 -15.14 22.49
CA ARG A 303 7.37 -15.34 23.95
C ARG A 303 8.51 -16.15 24.54
N GLY A 304 9.53 -16.47 23.74
CA GLY A 304 10.74 -17.13 24.21
C GLY A 304 11.65 -16.16 24.95
N ASP A 305 12.79 -16.67 25.40
CA ASP A 305 13.80 -15.89 26.09
C ASP A 305 14.43 -14.85 25.14
N ILE A 306 14.80 -13.71 25.69
CA ILE A 306 15.36 -12.57 24.95
C ILE A 306 16.73 -12.16 25.50
N GLU A 307 17.64 -11.72 24.61
CA GLU A 307 18.94 -11.10 24.94
C GLU A 307 18.94 -9.59 24.68
#